data_79929548350e484711ed204c2d8e2713
#
_entry.id   79929548350e484711ed204c2d8e2713
#
_cell.length_a   1.000
_cell.length_b   1.000
_cell.length_c   1.000
_cell.angle_alpha   90.00
_cell.angle_beta   90.00
_cell.angle_gamma   90.00
#
_symmetry.space_group_name_H-M   'P 1'
#
loop_
_entity.id
_entity.type
_entity.pdbx_description
1 polymer ?
#
loop_
_entity_poly.entity_id
_entity_poly.type
_entity_poly.pdbx_seq_one_letter_code
_entity_poly.pdbx_strand_id
1 'polypeptide(L)'
;MRKLLRSGFDKEQISSRLKHQFPETKENVIDKIVNEKNDSEFRLAQKIMRSNLFTNMREKGQLIFMDDPFHPEIKQIEKAQLRNVLDKDAMKDLVIRPCEFVYDPFKRERVYEGDDLISYFNNYEPPTWMVDEYGQYKEVERVDKMPELFHRFFIHLSNGKESEYNYMVKWLANSIQDRNFCVLTAIGAPGIGKGVLGNIMLGLVGLSNFTKTDNKLISKDFNAQIRNKRLVFCDEINIKKTNHMNKFKDLVNDKIEIEGKGKDAKLDDNYASIYVASNNLDSLYIPENDRRFSVIE
;
A
#
# COMPACT_ATOMS: atom_id res chain seq x y z
N MET A 1 12.55 12.19 23.03
CA MET A 1 11.59 12.34 24.10
C MET A 1 10.87 13.68 24.12
N ARG A 2 11.50 14.87 24.37
CA ARG A 2 10.78 16.17 24.33
C ARG A 2 9.95 16.41 23.07
N LYS A 3 10.40 15.94 21.92
CA LYS A 3 9.67 16.05 20.66
C LYS A 3 8.48 15.09 20.60
N LEU A 4 8.61 13.88 21.14
CA LEU A 4 7.52 12.90 21.26
C LEU A 4 6.46 13.35 22.26
N LEU A 5 6.88 13.88 23.41
CA LEU A 5 5.96 14.50 24.38
C LEU A 5 5.23 15.72 23.78
N ARG A 6 5.92 16.52 22.92
CA ARG A 6 5.28 17.62 22.17
C ARG A 6 4.33 17.12 21.07
N SER A 7 4.50 15.88 20.60
CA SER A 7 3.62 15.22 19.63
C SER A 7 2.45 14.49 20.27
N GLY A 8 2.24 14.67 21.59
CA GLY A 8 1.08 14.12 22.31
C GLY A 8 1.24 12.70 22.84
N PHE A 9 2.42 12.09 22.70
CA PHE A 9 2.67 10.76 23.28
C PHE A 9 2.93 10.88 24.79
N ASP A 10 2.26 10.03 25.57
CA ASP A 10 2.56 9.89 27.01
C ASP A 10 3.82 9.02 27.24
N LYS A 11 4.27 8.98 28.50
CA LYS A 11 5.48 8.25 28.87
C LYS A 11 5.36 6.74 28.68
N GLU A 12 4.18 6.18 28.88
CA GLU A 12 3.92 4.75 28.71
C GLU A 12 3.97 4.34 27.24
N GLN A 13 3.38 5.15 26.40
CA GLN A 13 3.44 4.97 24.93
C GLN A 13 4.89 5.06 24.41
N ILE A 14 5.68 6.00 24.93
CA ILE A 14 7.10 6.13 24.59
C ILE A 14 7.89 4.92 25.09
N SER A 15 7.66 4.46 26.32
CA SER A 15 8.31 3.27 26.89
C SER A 15 7.99 2.02 26.09
N SER A 16 6.71 1.80 25.77
CA SER A 16 6.26 0.66 24.97
C SER A 16 6.91 0.65 23.58
N ARG A 17 6.96 1.80 22.92
CA ARG A 17 7.65 1.93 21.60
C ARG A 17 9.12 1.63 21.69
N LEU A 18 9.82 2.14 22.69
CA LEU A 18 11.24 1.87 22.89
C LEU A 18 11.51 0.39 23.18
N LYS A 19 10.67 -0.28 23.99
CA LYS A 19 10.77 -1.71 24.26
C LYS A 19 10.58 -2.55 23.00
N HIS A 20 9.58 -2.20 22.21
CA HIS A 20 9.30 -2.91 20.96
C HIS A 20 10.43 -2.77 19.93
N GLN A 21 11.01 -1.59 19.86
CA GLN A 21 12.03 -1.26 18.87
C GLN A 21 13.43 -1.70 19.27
N PHE A 22 13.69 -1.81 20.57
CA PHE A 22 14.97 -2.21 21.14
C PHE A 22 14.78 -3.34 22.16
N PRO A 23 14.33 -4.53 21.73
CA PRO A 23 14.00 -5.65 22.61
C PRO A 23 15.19 -6.12 23.45
N GLU A 24 16.40 -5.90 22.97
CA GLU A 24 17.66 -6.23 23.68
C GLU A 24 18.02 -5.20 24.78
N THR A 25 17.34 -4.04 24.79
CA THR A 25 17.65 -2.98 25.77
C THR A 25 17.03 -3.30 27.12
N LYS A 26 17.87 -3.35 28.16
CA LYS A 26 17.41 -3.61 29.52
C LYS A 26 16.33 -2.60 29.95
N GLU A 27 15.28 -3.09 30.57
CA GLU A 27 14.11 -2.30 30.98
C GLU A 27 14.48 -1.07 31.81
N ASN A 28 15.44 -1.23 32.74
CA ASN A 28 15.96 -0.12 33.54
C ASN A 28 16.60 1.02 32.73
N VAL A 29 17.11 0.74 31.54
CA VAL A 29 17.66 1.77 30.64
C VAL A 29 16.52 2.53 29.97
N ILE A 30 15.48 1.82 29.53
CA ILE A 30 14.29 2.43 28.94
C ILE A 30 13.58 3.34 29.96
N ASP A 31 13.39 2.86 31.18
CA ASP A 31 12.77 3.62 32.26
C ASP A 31 13.56 4.89 32.63
N LYS A 32 14.88 4.81 32.61
CA LYS A 32 15.75 5.97 32.79
C LYS A 32 15.64 6.99 31.67
N ILE A 33 15.55 6.51 30.41
CA ILE A 33 15.33 7.36 29.24
C ILE A 33 13.99 8.11 29.32
N VAL A 34 12.95 7.39 29.76
CA VAL A 34 11.57 7.94 29.86
C VAL A 34 11.42 8.90 31.03
N ASN A 35 12.09 8.65 32.14
CA ASN A 35 11.93 9.42 33.39
C ASN A 35 12.87 10.62 33.56
N GLU A 36 13.83 10.83 32.67
CA GLU A 36 14.64 12.05 32.53
C GLU A 36 15.16 12.69 33.83
N LYS A 37 16.07 12.06 34.51
CA LYS A 37 16.72 12.68 35.68
C LYS A 37 18.22 12.92 35.55
N ASN A 38 18.84 12.50 34.43
CA ASN A 38 20.30 12.58 34.28
C ASN A 38 20.74 13.00 32.89
N ASP A 39 21.39 14.12 32.75
CA ASP A 39 21.86 14.68 31.46
C ASP A 39 22.80 13.74 30.68
N SER A 40 23.59 12.92 31.37
CA SER A 40 24.52 11.97 30.75
C SER A 40 23.80 10.78 30.09
N GLU A 41 22.76 10.27 30.74
CA GLU A 41 21.95 9.16 30.22
C GLU A 41 21.04 9.62 29.07
N PHE A 42 20.54 10.87 29.15
CA PHE A 42 19.82 11.48 28.03
C PHE A 42 20.71 11.65 26.78
N ARG A 43 21.96 12.05 26.96
CA ARG A 43 22.93 12.12 25.86
C ARG A 43 23.24 10.74 25.29
N LEU A 44 23.36 9.70 26.12
CA LEU A 44 23.55 8.32 25.69
C LEU A 44 22.32 7.82 24.91
N ALA A 45 21.12 8.07 25.42
CA ALA A 45 19.87 7.74 24.72
C ALA A 45 19.75 8.45 23.37
N GLN A 46 20.08 9.75 23.32
CA GLN A 46 20.15 10.48 22.06
C GLN A 46 21.19 9.90 21.11
N LYS A 47 22.33 9.45 21.63
CA LYS A 47 23.39 8.83 20.81
C LYS A 47 22.92 7.47 20.24
N ILE A 48 22.24 6.66 21.03
CA ILE A 48 21.63 5.39 20.60
C ILE A 48 20.53 5.65 19.56
N MET A 49 19.63 6.57 19.82
CA MET A 49 18.57 6.94 18.87
C MET A 49 19.15 7.52 17.58
N ARG A 50 20.21 8.33 17.67
CA ARG A 50 20.93 8.84 16.49
C ARG A 50 21.61 7.72 15.73
N SER A 51 22.34 6.81 16.39
CA SER A 51 22.99 5.69 15.72
C SER A 51 22.01 4.80 14.96
N ASN A 52 20.80 4.58 15.50
CA ASN A 52 19.76 3.81 14.83
C ASN A 52 19.07 4.57 13.72
N LEU A 53 18.90 5.90 13.85
CA LEU A 53 18.49 6.75 12.73
C LEU A 53 19.50 6.69 11.58
N PHE A 54 20.80 6.61 11.89
CA PHE A 54 21.85 6.49 10.87
C PHE A 54 21.89 5.14 10.19
N THR A 55 21.57 4.06 10.88
CA THR A 55 21.47 2.73 10.27
C THR A 55 20.29 2.63 9.31
N ASN A 56 19.28 3.46 9.50
CA ASN A 56 18.06 3.48 8.69
C ASN A 56 18.08 4.56 7.58
N MET A 57 19.19 5.25 7.39
CA MET A 57 19.37 6.19 6.28
C MET A 57 19.75 5.47 5.00
N ARG A 58 19.07 5.85 3.92
CA ARG A 58 19.33 5.33 2.58
C ARG A 58 19.37 6.48 1.58
N GLU A 59 20.12 6.33 0.50
CA GLU A 59 20.22 7.37 -0.50
C GLU A 59 19.75 6.92 -1.89
N LYS A 60 19.12 7.86 -2.59
CA LYS A 60 18.81 7.75 -4.01
C LYS A 60 19.07 9.09 -4.68
N GLY A 61 20.15 9.18 -5.48
CA GLY A 61 20.60 10.43 -6.08
C GLY A 61 21.00 11.46 -5.02
N GLN A 62 20.35 12.61 -5.02
CA GLN A 62 20.61 13.71 -4.06
C GLN A 62 19.70 13.68 -2.83
N LEU A 63 18.84 12.67 -2.71
CA LEU A 63 17.88 12.55 -1.64
C LEU A 63 18.32 11.48 -0.64
N ILE A 64 18.10 11.77 0.64
CA ILE A 64 18.27 10.85 1.74
C ILE A 64 16.89 10.53 2.29
N PHE A 65 16.64 9.25 2.46
CA PHE A 65 15.41 8.69 3.02
C PHE A 65 15.71 8.10 4.39
N MET A 66 14.84 8.39 5.33
CA MET A 66 14.94 7.91 6.70
C MET A 66 13.66 7.20 7.08
N ASP A 67 13.76 5.95 7.45
CA ASP A 67 12.68 5.23 8.11
C ASP A 67 12.70 5.64 9.59
N ASP A 68 11.82 6.57 9.95
CA ASP A 68 11.68 7.01 11.33
C ASP A 68 10.67 6.09 12.02
N PRO A 69 11.14 5.26 12.97
CA PRO A 69 10.27 4.31 13.66
C PRO A 69 9.12 4.94 14.44
N PHE A 70 9.18 6.26 14.68
CA PHE A 70 8.13 7.00 15.37
C PHE A 70 7.16 7.71 14.42
N HIS A 71 7.38 7.58 13.10
CA HIS A 71 6.51 8.15 12.08
C HIS A 71 6.21 7.11 11.01
N PRO A 72 4.94 6.94 10.63
CA PRO A 72 4.54 5.99 9.59
C PRO A 72 5.09 6.37 8.20
N GLU A 73 5.51 7.61 8.03
CA GLU A 73 6.01 8.13 6.75
C GLU A 73 7.54 8.09 6.70
N ILE A 74 8.07 7.71 5.53
CA ILE A 74 9.50 7.81 5.25
C ILE A 74 9.83 9.30 5.10
N LYS A 75 10.69 9.80 5.97
CA LYS A 75 11.17 11.19 5.87
C LYS A 75 12.20 11.33 4.76
N GLN A 76 12.08 12.41 4.01
CA GLN A 76 12.96 12.75 2.91
C GLN A 76 13.65 14.08 3.21
N ILE A 77 14.97 14.15 3.01
CA ILE A 77 15.75 15.38 3.04
C ILE A 77 16.75 15.40 1.88
N GLU A 78 17.15 16.58 1.46
CA GLU A 78 18.24 16.73 0.50
C GLU A 78 19.59 16.38 1.15
N LYS A 79 20.47 15.70 0.42
CA LYS A 79 21.81 15.31 0.90
C LYS A 79 22.61 16.52 1.41
N ALA A 80 22.43 17.68 0.78
CA ALA A 80 23.06 18.93 1.20
C ALA A 80 22.59 19.43 2.59
N GLN A 81 21.36 19.09 2.98
CA GLN A 81 20.77 19.49 4.27
C GLN A 81 21.20 18.60 5.43
N LEU A 82 21.85 17.47 5.14
CA LEU A 82 22.29 16.51 6.17
C LEU A 82 23.20 17.19 7.21
N ARG A 83 24.02 18.12 6.77
CA ARG A 83 24.94 18.89 7.65
C ARG A 83 24.23 19.74 8.70
N ASN A 84 22.96 20.07 8.48
CA ASN A 84 22.13 20.79 9.45
C ASN A 84 21.49 19.87 10.49
N VAL A 85 21.46 18.58 10.20
CA VAL A 85 20.84 17.55 11.05
C VAL A 85 21.89 16.81 11.87
N LEU A 86 23.11 16.65 11.32
CA LEU A 86 24.22 15.89 11.87
C LEU A 86 25.39 16.81 12.20
N ASP A 87 26.08 16.51 13.30
CA ASP A 87 27.35 17.15 13.61
C ASP A 87 28.49 16.61 12.71
N LYS A 88 29.63 17.31 12.75
CA LYS A 88 30.77 16.99 11.87
C LYS A 88 31.36 15.60 12.11
N ASP A 89 31.29 15.09 13.33
CA ASP A 89 31.89 13.79 13.67
C ASP A 89 30.93 12.66 13.24
N ALA A 90 29.63 12.84 13.43
CA ALA A 90 28.63 11.92 12.90
C ALA A 90 28.65 11.80 11.37
N MET A 91 29.01 12.90 10.67
CA MET A 91 29.14 12.88 9.20
C MET A 91 30.33 12.08 8.69
N LYS A 92 31.40 11.95 9.46
CA LYS A 92 32.61 11.21 9.04
C LYS A 92 32.39 9.70 9.03
N ASP A 93 31.60 9.22 9.99
CA ASP A 93 31.34 7.79 10.20
C ASP A 93 30.08 7.31 9.50
N LEU A 94 29.41 8.22 8.78
CA LEU A 94 28.14 7.93 8.14
C LEU A 94 28.31 7.14 6.84
N VAL A 95 27.92 5.89 6.85
CA VAL A 95 27.79 5.06 5.64
C VAL A 95 26.33 5.04 5.23
N ILE A 96 26.00 5.77 4.15
CA ILE A 96 24.66 5.77 3.60
C ILE A 96 24.62 4.77 2.45
N ARG A 97 23.74 3.77 2.57
CA ARG A 97 23.60 2.74 1.54
C ARG A 97 22.65 3.22 0.44
N PRO A 98 22.86 2.80 -0.81
CA PRO A 98 21.92 3.08 -1.88
C PRO A 98 20.58 2.39 -1.61
N CYS A 99 19.49 3.00 -2.10
CA CYS A 99 18.17 2.41 -2.01
C CYS A 99 17.38 2.52 -3.29
N GLU A 100 16.46 1.60 -3.45
CA GLU A 100 15.43 1.62 -4.46
C GLU A 100 14.05 1.61 -3.80
N PHE A 101 13.06 2.20 -4.48
CA PHE A 101 11.68 2.16 -4.08
C PHE A 101 10.95 1.08 -4.86
N VAL A 102 10.30 0.21 -4.12
CA VAL A 102 9.46 -0.85 -4.67
C VAL A 102 8.05 -0.72 -4.10
N TYR A 103 7.11 -1.31 -4.77
CA TYR A 103 5.77 -1.49 -4.25
C TYR A 103 5.50 -2.99 -4.25
N ASP A 104 5.56 -3.60 -3.08
CA ASP A 104 5.32 -5.03 -2.91
C ASP A 104 4.30 -5.25 -1.78
N PRO A 105 3.03 -5.46 -2.11
CA PRO A 105 1.97 -5.63 -1.12
C PRO A 105 2.02 -6.96 -0.38
N PHE A 106 2.91 -7.88 -0.77
CA PHE A 106 3.07 -9.20 -0.16
C PHE A 106 4.22 -9.24 0.84
N LYS A 107 5.08 -8.22 0.84
CA LYS A 107 6.12 -8.05 1.85
C LYS A 107 5.65 -7.17 2.99
N ARG A 108 5.78 -7.68 4.20
CA ARG A 108 5.43 -6.93 5.42
C ARG A 108 6.54 -5.97 5.84
N GLU A 109 7.78 -6.27 5.47
CA GLU A 109 8.93 -5.43 5.78
C GLU A 109 8.87 -4.14 4.96
N ARG A 110 8.94 -3.02 5.66
CA ARG A 110 9.00 -1.70 5.02
C ARG A 110 10.36 -1.41 4.39
N VAL A 111 11.42 -1.94 5.00
CA VAL A 111 12.79 -1.84 4.51
C VAL A 111 13.42 -3.21 4.58
N TYR A 112 14.00 -3.66 3.49
CA TYR A 112 14.71 -4.93 3.43
C TYR A 112 15.92 -4.84 2.51
N GLU A 113 16.90 -5.70 2.73
CA GLU A 113 18.11 -5.78 1.89
C GLU A 113 17.88 -6.84 0.80
N GLY A 114 18.26 -6.50 -0.43
CA GLY A 114 18.28 -7.44 -1.55
C GLY A 114 19.62 -8.20 -1.62
N ASP A 115 19.67 -9.20 -2.48
CA ASP A 115 20.87 -10.00 -2.73
C ASP A 115 22.01 -9.18 -3.38
N ASP A 116 21.66 -8.05 -3.98
CA ASP A 116 22.55 -7.09 -4.62
C ASP A 116 23.13 -6.02 -3.68
N LEU A 117 22.92 -6.17 -2.36
CA LEU A 117 23.31 -5.20 -1.32
C LEU A 117 22.60 -3.83 -1.44
N ILE A 118 21.52 -3.74 -2.22
CA ILE A 118 20.68 -2.57 -2.30
C ILE A 118 19.57 -2.69 -1.26
N SER A 119 19.32 -1.61 -0.54
CA SER A 119 18.16 -1.53 0.36
C SER A 119 16.91 -1.17 -0.43
N TYR A 120 15.84 -1.89 -0.17
CA TYR A 120 14.54 -1.64 -0.80
C TYR A 120 13.58 -1.02 0.21
N PHE A 121 13.02 0.14 -0.15
CA PHE A 121 11.92 0.75 0.59
C PHE A 121 10.61 0.34 -0.05
N ASN A 122 9.79 -0.37 0.70
CA ASN A 122 8.48 -0.76 0.26
C ASN A 122 7.48 0.39 0.44
N ASN A 123 6.96 0.90 -0.67
CA ASN A 123 5.96 1.97 -0.71
C ASN A 123 4.52 1.45 -0.49
N TYR A 124 4.37 0.16 -0.25
CA TYR A 124 3.06 -0.36 0.10
C TYR A 124 2.64 0.14 1.49
N GLU A 125 1.49 0.78 1.54
CA GLU A 125 0.85 1.22 2.78
C GLU A 125 -0.28 0.24 3.11
N PRO A 126 -0.12 -0.60 4.14
CA PRO A 126 -1.16 -1.54 4.52
C PRO A 126 -2.44 -0.80 4.96
N PRO A 127 -3.63 -1.33 4.66
CA PRO A 127 -4.87 -0.74 5.15
C PRO A 127 -4.94 -0.75 6.67
N THR A 128 -5.63 0.22 7.25
CA THR A 128 -5.68 0.46 8.71
C THR A 128 -6.18 -0.73 9.54
N TRP A 129 -6.98 -1.61 8.95
CA TRP A 129 -7.44 -2.82 9.62
C TRP A 129 -6.36 -3.90 9.77
N MET A 130 -5.27 -3.83 8.98
CA MET A 130 -4.13 -4.76 9.05
C MET A 130 -3.05 -4.31 10.03
N VAL A 131 -3.07 -3.07 10.47
CA VAL A 131 -2.02 -2.50 11.32
C VAL A 131 -2.60 -1.89 12.59
N ASP A 132 -1.75 -1.79 13.61
CA ASP A 132 -2.07 -1.09 14.85
C ASP A 132 -1.89 0.43 14.72
N GLU A 133 -2.08 1.15 15.79
CA GLU A 133 -1.89 2.61 15.86
C GLU A 133 -0.43 3.05 15.60
N TYR A 134 0.51 2.12 15.65
CA TYR A 134 1.94 2.33 15.38
C TYR A 134 2.35 1.93 13.95
N GLY A 135 1.41 1.46 13.14
CA GLY A 135 1.67 0.99 11.77
C GLY A 135 2.29 -0.41 11.70
N GLN A 136 2.32 -1.16 12.83
CA GLN A 136 2.80 -2.53 12.86
C GLN A 136 1.67 -3.50 12.52
N TYR A 137 1.99 -4.54 11.74
CA TYR A 137 1.01 -5.57 11.42
C TYR A 137 0.47 -6.24 12.68
N LYS A 138 -0.83 -6.24 12.82
CA LYS A 138 -1.54 -6.89 13.92
C LYS A 138 -2.15 -8.20 13.48
N GLU A 139 -2.39 -9.07 14.44
CA GLU A 139 -3.21 -10.24 14.22
C GLU A 139 -4.66 -9.81 13.99
N VAL A 140 -5.23 -10.24 12.86
CA VAL A 140 -6.62 -9.92 12.52
C VAL A 140 -7.51 -11.05 13.05
N GLU A 141 -8.47 -10.69 13.87
CA GLU A 141 -9.43 -11.64 14.40
C GLU A 141 -10.22 -12.30 13.25
N ARG A 142 -10.23 -13.62 13.25
CA ARG A 142 -11.02 -14.41 12.32
C ARG A 142 -12.46 -14.44 12.79
N VAL A 143 -13.37 -14.10 11.90
CA VAL A 143 -14.80 -14.31 12.11
C VAL A 143 -15.27 -15.52 11.30
N ASP A 144 -16.00 -16.41 11.92
CA ASP A 144 -16.46 -17.65 11.27
C ASP A 144 -17.55 -17.42 10.23
N LYS A 145 -18.26 -16.29 10.33
CA LYS A 145 -19.36 -15.95 9.44
C LYS A 145 -19.23 -14.52 8.94
N MET A 146 -19.53 -14.35 7.67
CA MET A 146 -19.68 -13.02 7.08
C MET A 146 -20.83 -12.29 7.81
N PRO A 147 -20.64 -10.99 8.17
CA PRO A 147 -21.73 -10.19 8.74
C PRO A 147 -22.95 -10.18 7.82
N GLU A 148 -24.14 -10.31 8.41
CA GLU A 148 -25.41 -10.50 7.70
C GLU A 148 -25.66 -9.43 6.62
N LEU A 149 -25.31 -8.17 6.90
CA LEU A 149 -25.47 -7.08 5.94
C LEU A 149 -24.65 -7.30 4.66
N PHE A 150 -23.40 -7.74 4.79
CA PHE A 150 -22.54 -8.06 3.64
C PHE A 150 -23.06 -9.28 2.90
N HIS A 151 -23.46 -10.32 3.64
CA HIS A 151 -24.01 -11.53 3.03
C HIS A 151 -25.24 -11.20 2.16
N ARG A 152 -26.21 -10.47 2.69
CA ARG A 152 -27.40 -10.01 1.94
C ARG A 152 -27.05 -9.12 0.75
N PHE A 153 -26.08 -8.24 0.91
CA PHE A 153 -25.60 -7.38 -0.17
C PHE A 153 -25.01 -8.20 -1.33
N PHE A 154 -24.17 -9.19 -1.03
CA PHE A 154 -23.58 -10.05 -2.06
C PHE A 154 -24.60 -10.97 -2.71
N ILE A 155 -25.60 -11.48 -1.98
CA ILE A 155 -26.74 -12.21 -2.55
C ILE A 155 -27.50 -11.32 -3.53
N HIS A 156 -27.75 -10.08 -3.15
CA HIS A 156 -28.44 -9.11 -4.00
C HIS A 156 -27.66 -8.83 -5.29
N LEU A 157 -26.35 -8.58 -5.21
CA LEU A 157 -25.51 -8.34 -6.38
C LEU A 157 -25.38 -9.55 -7.32
N SER A 158 -25.44 -10.74 -6.79
CA SER A 158 -25.39 -11.99 -7.57
C SER A 158 -26.77 -12.43 -8.08
N ASN A 159 -27.80 -11.59 -7.91
CA ASN A 159 -29.18 -11.92 -8.25
C ASN A 159 -29.63 -13.27 -7.66
N GLY A 160 -29.15 -13.62 -6.47
CA GLY A 160 -29.41 -14.88 -5.77
C GLY A 160 -28.72 -16.11 -6.37
N LYS A 161 -27.89 -15.95 -7.39
CA LYS A 161 -27.15 -17.08 -7.99
C LYS A 161 -25.94 -17.44 -7.13
N GLU A 162 -25.93 -18.62 -6.57
CA GLU A 162 -24.90 -19.09 -5.65
C GLU A 162 -23.49 -19.11 -6.28
N SER A 163 -23.39 -19.49 -7.55
CA SER A 163 -22.13 -19.51 -8.28
C SER A 163 -21.49 -18.13 -8.40
N GLU A 164 -22.29 -17.11 -8.72
CA GLU A 164 -21.84 -15.73 -8.84
C GLU A 164 -21.48 -15.13 -7.47
N TYR A 165 -22.29 -15.42 -6.45
CA TYR A 165 -22.00 -15.05 -5.06
C TYR A 165 -20.64 -15.62 -4.62
N ASN A 166 -20.44 -16.92 -4.76
CA ASN A 166 -19.21 -17.60 -4.35
C ASN A 166 -18.00 -17.09 -5.13
N TYR A 167 -18.17 -16.84 -6.43
CA TYR A 167 -17.10 -16.28 -7.25
C TYR A 167 -16.71 -14.88 -6.79
N MET A 168 -17.67 -13.99 -6.58
CA MET A 168 -17.44 -12.60 -6.15
C MET A 168 -16.73 -12.55 -4.79
N VAL A 169 -17.18 -13.35 -3.81
CA VAL A 169 -16.55 -13.40 -2.48
C VAL A 169 -15.11 -13.93 -2.59
N LYS A 170 -14.88 -15.00 -3.35
CA LYS A 170 -13.53 -15.54 -3.59
C LYS A 170 -12.63 -14.54 -4.31
N TRP A 171 -13.16 -13.84 -5.31
CA TRP A 171 -12.41 -12.83 -6.05
C TRP A 171 -11.97 -11.68 -5.13
N LEU A 172 -12.85 -11.22 -4.23
CA LEU A 172 -12.52 -10.20 -3.22
C LEU A 172 -11.48 -10.69 -2.23
N ALA A 173 -11.63 -11.90 -1.71
CA ALA A 173 -10.67 -12.50 -0.79
C ALA A 173 -9.29 -12.64 -1.46
N ASN A 174 -9.26 -13.09 -2.72
CA ASN A 174 -8.02 -13.20 -3.47
C ASN A 174 -7.38 -11.84 -3.73
N SER A 175 -8.15 -10.79 -4.01
CA SER A 175 -7.60 -9.44 -4.24
C SER A 175 -6.85 -8.86 -3.04
N ILE A 176 -7.06 -9.41 -1.82
CA ILE A 176 -6.32 -9.04 -0.61
C ILE A 176 -5.06 -9.90 -0.45
N GLN A 177 -5.13 -11.19 -0.76
CA GLN A 177 -4.05 -12.16 -0.53
C GLN A 177 -3.07 -12.22 -1.70
N ASP A 178 -3.58 -12.08 -2.90
CA ASP A 178 -2.86 -12.18 -4.15
C ASP A 178 -3.50 -11.22 -5.17
N ARG A 179 -3.14 -11.34 -6.43
CA ARG A 179 -3.70 -10.60 -7.54
C ARG A 179 -4.67 -11.47 -8.33
N ASN A 180 -5.78 -10.88 -8.77
CA ASN A 180 -6.68 -11.54 -9.71
C ASN A 180 -6.26 -11.26 -11.17
N PHE A 181 -6.08 -12.31 -11.95
CA PHE A 181 -5.83 -12.24 -13.39
C PHE A 181 -7.12 -12.18 -14.21
N CYS A 182 -8.25 -12.21 -13.54
CA CYS A 182 -9.57 -12.10 -14.14
C CYS A 182 -10.25 -10.83 -13.65
N VAL A 183 -10.77 -10.04 -14.58
CA VAL A 183 -11.55 -8.84 -14.30
C VAL A 183 -12.92 -9.24 -13.78
N LEU A 184 -13.27 -8.75 -12.59
CA LEU A 184 -14.64 -8.86 -12.11
C LEU A 184 -15.49 -7.78 -12.78
N THR A 185 -16.52 -8.17 -13.50
CA THR A 185 -17.38 -7.25 -14.22
C THR A 185 -18.80 -7.35 -13.70
N ALA A 186 -19.35 -6.26 -13.16
CA ALA A 186 -20.74 -6.16 -12.74
C ALA A 186 -21.54 -5.32 -13.73
N ILE A 187 -22.54 -5.93 -14.35
CA ILE A 187 -23.43 -5.29 -15.30
C ILE A 187 -24.85 -5.29 -14.73
N GLY A 188 -25.57 -4.18 -14.84
CA GLY A 188 -26.95 -4.13 -14.39
C GLY A 188 -27.46 -2.69 -14.24
N ALA A 189 -28.72 -2.57 -13.85
CA ALA A 189 -29.40 -1.29 -13.74
C ALA A 189 -28.68 -0.28 -12.81
N PRO A 190 -28.83 1.03 -13.00
CA PRO A 190 -28.38 2.01 -12.04
C PRO A 190 -28.98 1.75 -10.64
N GLY A 191 -28.22 2.00 -9.60
CA GLY A 191 -28.71 1.90 -8.21
C GLY A 191 -28.66 0.51 -7.56
N ILE A 192 -28.28 -0.57 -8.28
CA ILE A 192 -28.22 -1.94 -7.71
C ILE A 192 -27.04 -2.17 -6.76
N GLY A 193 -26.17 -1.19 -6.53
CA GLY A 193 -25.07 -1.34 -5.55
C GLY A 193 -23.68 -1.56 -6.15
N LYS A 194 -23.48 -1.52 -7.47
CA LYS A 194 -22.15 -1.69 -8.10
C LYS A 194 -21.10 -0.73 -7.54
N GLY A 195 -21.46 0.55 -7.35
CA GLY A 195 -20.58 1.54 -6.73
C GLY A 195 -20.31 1.27 -5.24
N VAL A 196 -21.29 0.69 -4.52
CA VAL A 196 -21.12 0.28 -3.11
C VAL A 196 -20.08 -0.81 -3.02
N LEU A 197 -20.06 -1.77 -3.94
CA LEU A 197 -19.01 -2.79 -4.01
C LEU A 197 -17.63 -2.14 -4.19
N GLY A 198 -17.51 -1.12 -5.05
CA GLY A 198 -16.26 -0.35 -5.18
C GLY A 198 -15.81 0.32 -3.88
N ASN A 199 -16.75 0.84 -3.07
CA ASN A 199 -16.45 1.42 -1.75
C ASN A 199 -16.02 0.36 -0.72
N ILE A 200 -16.62 -0.83 -0.76
CA ILE A 200 -16.18 -1.98 0.06
C ILE A 200 -14.74 -2.34 -0.31
N MET A 201 -14.44 -2.42 -1.59
CA MET A 201 -13.08 -2.68 -2.09
C MET A 201 -12.08 -1.63 -1.63
N LEU A 202 -12.44 -0.34 -1.67
CA LEU A 202 -11.64 0.75 -1.11
C LEU A 202 -11.32 0.52 0.37
N GLY A 203 -12.33 0.14 1.17
CA GLY A 203 -12.16 -0.17 2.59
C GLY A 203 -11.22 -1.36 2.83
N LEU A 204 -11.27 -2.37 1.95
CA LEU A 204 -10.43 -3.56 2.06
C LEU A 204 -8.96 -3.29 1.77
N VAL A 205 -8.64 -2.53 0.73
CA VAL A 205 -7.24 -2.32 0.32
C VAL A 205 -6.63 -1.01 0.81
N GLY A 206 -7.44 -0.07 1.28
CA GLY A 206 -7.01 1.27 1.71
C GLY A 206 -6.85 2.25 0.53
N LEU A 207 -6.91 3.54 0.84
CA LEU A 207 -6.93 4.63 -0.14
C LEU A 207 -5.68 4.67 -1.02
N SER A 208 -4.51 4.47 -0.43
CA SER A 208 -3.22 4.50 -1.15
C SER A 208 -3.12 3.39 -2.21
N ASN A 209 -3.79 2.27 -1.98
CA ASN A 209 -3.74 1.08 -2.84
C ASN A 209 -4.93 0.97 -3.80
N PHE A 210 -5.82 1.94 -3.78
CA PHE A 210 -7.03 1.97 -4.59
C PHE A 210 -7.00 3.09 -5.61
N THR A 211 -7.57 2.88 -6.77
CA THR A 211 -7.91 3.97 -7.69
C THR A 211 -9.27 3.72 -8.33
N LYS A 212 -10.06 4.79 -8.44
CA LYS A 212 -11.29 4.81 -9.23
C LYS A 212 -11.00 5.56 -10.53
N THR A 213 -11.41 4.98 -11.64
CA THR A 213 -11.18 5.55 -12.98
C THR A 213 -12.40 5.35 -13.87
N ASP A 214 -12.39 6.04 -14.98
CA ASP A 214 -13.41 6.00 -16.03
C ASP A 214 -12.77 5.64 -17.39
N ASN A 215 -13.46 5.92 -18.48
CA ASN A 215 -12.97 5.73 -19.84
C ASN A 215 -11.62 6.39 -20.13
N LYS A 216 -11.13 7.30 -19.30
CA LYS A 216 -9.84 7.97 -19.49
C LYS A 216 -8.66 7.03 -19.36
N LEU A 217 -8.80 5.92 -18.59
CA LEU A 217 -7.79 4.89 -18.49
C LEU A 217 -7.46 4.26 -19.85
N ILE A 218 -8.48 4.14 -20.71
CA ILE A 218 -8.37 3.42 -21.97
C ILE A 218 -8.14 4.39 -23.12
N SER A 219 -8.70 5.60 -23.02
CA SER A 219 -8.62 6.62 -24.10
C SER A 219 -7.31 7.39 -24.08
N LYS A 220 -6.60 7.45 -22.94
CA LYS A 220 -5.30 8.10 -22.80
C LYS A 220 -4.19 7.07 -22.75
N ASP A 221 -3.06 7.40 -23.37
CA ASP A 221 -1.89 6.55 -23.36
C ASP A 221 -1.18 6.55 -21.98
N PHE A 222 -1.63 7.38 -21.05
CA PHE A 222 -1.05 7.50 -19.70
C PHE A 222 -1.80 6.65 -18.68
N ASN A 223 -1.21 5.56 -18.27
CA ASN A 223 -1.76 4.64 -17.28
C ASN A 223 -1.07 4.72 -15.90
N ALA A 224 -0.32 5.78 -15.63
CA ALA A 224 0.40 5.98 -14.37
C ALA A 224 -0.51 5.93 -13.11
N GLN A 225 -1.82 6.17 -13.27
CA GLN A 225 -2.79 6.10 -12.17
C GLN A 225 -3.02 4.69 -11.60
N ILE A 226 -2.66 3.64 -12.35
CA ILE A 226 -2.78 2.24 -11.89
C ILE A 226 -1.50 1.71 -11.28
N ARG A 227 -0.41 2.47 -11.41
CA ARG A 227 0.87 2.14 -10.80
C ARG A 227 0.73 2.08 -9.28
N ASN A 228 1.32 1.06 -8.67
CA ASN A 228 1.30 0.89 -7.21
C ASN A 228 -0.13 0.81 -6.65
N LYS A 229 -1.02 0.09 -7.34
CA LYS A 229 -2.39 -0.16 -6.88
C LYS A 229 -2.65 -1.64 -6.70
N ARG A 230 -3.43 -1.96 -5.67
CA ARG A 230 -3.96 -3.31 -5.43
C ARG A 230 -5.29 -3.53 -6.12
N LEU A 231 -6.03 -2.43 -6.28
CA LEU A 231 -7.36 -2.51 -6.85
C LEU A 231 -7.68 -1.28 -7.69
N VAL A 232 -8.14 -1.54 -8.90
CA VAL A 232 -8.60 -0.54 -9.86
C VAL A 232 -10.09 -0.72 -10.06
N PHE A 233 -10.87 0.27 -9.68
CA PHE A 233 -12.30 0.32 -9.94
C PHE A 233 -12.58 1.16 -11.19
N CYS A 234 -13.04 0.51 -12.23
CA CYS A 234 -13.44 1.14 -13.48
C CYS A 234 -14.95 1.36 -13.50
N ASP A 235 -15.37 2.60 -13.30
CA ASP A 235 -16.77 2.95 -13.26
C ASP A 235 -17.26 3.50 -14.62
N GLU A 236 -18.36 2.95 -15.12
CA GLU A 236 -18.98 3.35 -16.39
C GLU A 236 -18.03 3.27 -17.61
N ILE A 237 -17.22 2.23 -17.68
CA ILE A 237 -16.36 2.01 -18.87
C ILE A 237 -17.18 1.63 -20.09
N ASN A 238 -16.81 2.23 -21.23
CA ASN A 238 -17.37 1.93 -22.53
C ASN A 238 -16.25 1.47 -23.49
N ILE A 239 -16.15 0.16 -23.70
CA ILE A 239 -15.13 -0.50 -24.53
C ILE A 239 -15.80 -1.13 -25.74
N LYS A 240 -16.29 -0.30 -26.67
CA LYS A 240 -16.91 -0.77 -27.92
C LYS A 240 -15.90 -1.03 -29.04
N LYS A 241 -14.68 -0.50 -28.92
CA LYS A 241 -13.65 -0.62 -29.97
C LYS A 241 -12.66 -1.72 -29.62
N THR A 242 -12.29 -2.54 -30.57
CA THR A 242 -11.32 -3.63 -30.42
C THR A 242 -9.97 -3.13 -29.86
N ASN A 243 -9.49 -1.97 -30.31
CA ASN A 243 -8.24 -1.41 -29.81
C ASN A 243 -8.30 -1.07 -28.32
N HIS A 244 -9.44 -0.58 -27.83
CA HIS A 244 -9.66 -0.30 -26.42
C HIS A 244 -9.69 -1.60 -25.59
N MET A 245 -10.29 -2.66 -26.15
CA MET A 245 -10.30 -3.96 -25.52
C MET A 245 -8.89 -4.55 -25.39
N ASN A 246 -8.06 -4.42 -26.44
CA ASN A 246 -6.67 -4.88 -26.36
C ASN A 246 -5.88 -4.14 -25.30
N LYS A 247 -5.95 -2.80 -25.25
CA LYS A 247 -5.35 -2.01 -24.16
C LYS A 247 -5.82 -2.47 -22.78
N PHE A 248 -7.11 -2.75 -22.63
CA PHE A 248 -7.66 -3.23 -21.38
C PHE A 248 -7.14 -4.62 -20.99
N LYS A 249 -6.95 -5.50 -21.98
CA LYS A 249 -6.35 -6.82 -21.77
C LYS A 249 -4.90 -6.73 -21.30
N ASP A 250 -4.16 -5.71 -21.75
CA ASP A 250 -2.78 -5.49 -21.31
C ASP A 250 -2.70 -5.10 -19.83
N LEU A 251 -3.74 -4.47 -19.28
CA LEU A 251 -3.82 -4.11 -17.86
C LEU A 251 -3.92 -5.32 -16.92
N VAL A 252 -4.25 -6.51 -17.41
CA VAL A 252 -4.30 -7.74 -16.61
C VAL A 252 -3.05 -8.60 -16.73
N ASN A 253 -2.02 -8.16 -17.45
CA ASN A 253 -0.73 -8.85 -17.51
C ASN A 253 0.08 -8.65 -16.21
N ASP A 254 1.00 -9.57 -15.92
CA ASP A 254 1.86 -9.52 -14.74
C ASP A 254 2.74 -8.28 -14.69
N LYS A 255 3.17 -7.85 -15.86
CA LYS A 255 3.93 -6.63 -16.03
C LYS A 255 3.16 -5.68 -16.92
N ILE A 256 3.27 -4.41 -16.58
CA ILE A 256 2.58 -3.35 -17.28
C ILE A 256 3.56 -2.24 -17.65
N GLU A 257 3.48 -1.79 -18.88
CA GLU A 257 4.22 -0.63 -19.32
C GLU A 257 3.54 0.64 -18.80
N ILE A 258 4.22 1.36 -17.91
CA ILE A 258 3.72 2.58 -17.29
C ILE A 258 4.28 3.79 -18.03
N GLU A 259 3.41 4.52 -18.68
CA GLU A 259 3.72 5.82 -19.29
C GLU A 259 3.28 6.97 -18.38
N GLY A 260 4.22 7.83 -18.03
CA GLY A 260 3.97 9.09 -17.34
C GLY A 260 4.12 10.28 -18.27
N LYS A 261 3.39 11.36 -18.05
CA LYS A 261 3.49 12.58 -18.84
C LYS A 261 4.95 13.09 -18.86
N GLY A 262 5.60 13.06 -20.04
CA GLY A 262 6.98 13.52 -20.23
C GLY A 262 8.06 12.60 -19.63
N LYS A 263 7.75 11.32 -19.42
CA LYS A 263 8.70 10.29 -18.97
C LYS A 263 8.66 9.12 -19.95
N ASP A 264 9.81 8.50 -20.12
CA ASP A 264 9.90 7.26 -20.89
C ASP A 264 9.04 6.16 -20.24
N ALA A 265 8.48 5.32 -21.10
CA ALA A 265 7.72 4.17 -20.67
C ALA A 265 8.62 3.21 -19.89
N LYS A 266 8.15 2.74 -18.73
CA LYS A 266 8.86 1.81 -17.86
C LYS A 266 7.99 0.58 -17.61
N LEU A 267 8.59 -0.60 -17.77
CA LEU A 267 7.95 -1.85 -17.40
C LEU A 267 8.01 -2.02 -15.87
N ASP A 268 6.84 -2.07 -15.24
CA ASP A 268 6.68 -2.26 -13.79
C ASP A 268 5.87 -3.53 -13.51
N ASP A 269 6.04 -4.09 -12.32
CA ASP A 269 5.20 -5.19 -11.84
C ASP A 269 3.77 -4.68 -11.58
N ASN A 270 2.82 -5.50 -11.95
CA ASN A 270 1.40 -5.17 -11.85
C ASN A 270 0.74 -5.95 -10.71
N TYR A 271 0.34 -5.26 -9.67
CA TYR A 271 -0.32 -5.83 -8.50
C TYR A 271 -1.84 -5.60 -8.48
N ALA A 272 -2.38 -4.97 -9.51
CA ALA A 272 -3.77 -4.54 -9.52
C ALA A 272 -4.75 -5.66 -9.92
N SER A 273 -5.75 -5.90 -9.10
CA SER A 273 -6.99 -6.57 -9.48
C SER A 273 -7.96 -5.53 -10.05
N ILE A 274 -8.70 -5.86 -11.10
CA ILE A 274 -9.55 -4.90 -11.80
C ILE A 274 -11.01 -5.27 -11.60
N TYR A 275 -11.79 -4.29 -11.13
CA TYR A 275 -13.23 -4.35 -11.05
C TYR A 275 -13.86 -3.35 -12.03
N VAL A 276 -14.81 -3.80 -12.83
CA VAL A 276 -15.56 -2.99 -13.80
C VAL A 276 -17.01 -2.96 -13.42
N ALA A 277 -17.59 -1.77 -13.40
CA ALA A 277 -19.05 -1.59 -13.29
C ALA A 277 -19.57 -0.92 -14.54
N SER A 278 -20.71 -1.42 -15.04
CA SER A 278 -21.41 -0.80 -16.16
C SER A 278 -22.93 -0.88 -16.00
N ASN A 279 -23.59 0.14 -16.50
CA ASN A 279 -25.06 0.19 -16.56
C ASN A 279 -25.62 -0.37 -17.87
N ASN A 280 -24.75 -0.71 -18.83
CA ASN A 280 -25.17 -1.13 -20.16
C ASN A 280 -24.41 -2.40 -20.57
N LEU A 281 -25.15 -3.45 -20.92
CA LEU A 281 -24.60 -4.72 -21.46
C LEU A 281 -23.72 -4.49 -22.70
N ASP A 282 -24.11 -3.55 -23.57
CA ASP A 282 -23.37 -3.23 -24.79
C ASP A 282 -22.12 -2.36 -24.57
N SER A 283 -21.83 -1.98 -23.33
CA SER A 283 -20.68 -1.12 -23.02
C SER A 283 -19.34 -1.82 -23.08
N LEU A 284 -19.36 -3.15 -22.98
CA LEU A 284 -18.17 -4.00 -22.97
C LEU A 284 -18.30 -5.06 -24.08
N TYR A 285 -17.50 -4.92 -25.13
CA TYR A 285 -17.35 -6.01 -26.09
C TYR A 285 -16.40 -7.05 -25.51
N ILE A 286 -16.94 -8.02 -24.79
CA ILE A 286 -16.18 -9.18 -24.29
C ILE A 286 -16.30 -10.27 -25.35
N PRO A 287 -15.19 -10.70 -25.99
CA PRO A 287 -15.21 -11.82 -26.91
C PRO A 287 -15.70 -13.08 -26.22
N GLU A 288 -16.45 -13.90 -26.93
CA GLU A 288 -16.90 -15.20 -26.44
C GLU A 288 -15.69 -16.03 -25.97
N ASN A 289 -15.77 -16.62 -24.79
CA ASN A 289 -14.72 -17.41 -24.15
C ASN A 289 -13.43 -16.64 -23.76
N ASP A 290 -13.48 -15.33 -23.61
CA ASP A 290 -12.31 -14.59 -23.06
C ASP A 290 -12.18 -14.82 -21.54
N ARG A 291 -11.25 -15.69 -21.17
CA ARG A 291 -10.98 -16.12 -19.79
C ARG A 291 -10.56 -14.98 -18.83
N ARG A 292 -10.29 -13.79 -19.35
CA ARG A 292 -9.88 -12.62 -18.57
C ARG A 292 -11.03 -11.90 -17.91
N PHE A 293 -12.27 -12.24 -18.27
CA PHE A 293 -13.46 -11.56 -17.75
C PHE A 293 -14.40 -12.55 -17.06
N SER A 294 -14.91 -12.15 -15.92
CA SER A 294 -16.02 -12.81 -15.25
C SER A 294 -17.13 -11.79 -15.08
N VAL A 295 -18.30 -12.09 -15.60
CA VAL A 295 -19.46 -11.20 -15.60
C VAL A 295 -20.47 -11.69 -14.58
N ILE A 296 -20.96 -10.76 -13.76
CA ILE A 296 -22.08 -10.91 -12.85
C ILE A 296 -23.20 -9.98 -13.29
N GLU A 297 -24.47 -10.48 -13.34
CA GLU A 297 -25.64 -9.77 -13.81
C GLU A 297 -26.78 -9.82 -12.79
#